data_df286a5727132a0fce8d1f3d5efc9e6d
#
_entry.id   df286a5727132a0fce8d1f3d5efc9e6d
#
_cell.length_a   1.000
_cell.length_b   1.000
_cell.length_c   1.000
_cell.angle_alpha   90.00
_cell.angle_beta   90.00
_cell.angle_gamma   90.00
#
_symmetry.space_group_name_H-M   'P 1'
#
loop_
_entity.id
_entity.type
_entity.pdbx_description
1 polymer ?
#
loop_
_entity_poly.entity_id
_entity_poly.type
_entity_poly.pdbx_seq_one_letter_code
_entity_poly.pdbx_strand_id
1 'polypeptide(L)'
;MQFVPEERLGRGAVPSMSLAHNLMLTRNDAISKTGWKMGWISVKDLAKQADGIIVRFKVKASGAQATAKSLSGGNLQKFIVGREIEAEPKLFIVSQPTWGVDVGAAAQIRGEILALRDAGCAVLVVSEELDELFEISDRLHVMAK
;
A
#
# COMPACT_ATOMS: atom_id res chain seq x y z
N MET A 1 4.64 -4.20 -11.41
CA MET A 1 4.45 -2.76 -11.15
C MET A 1 3.30 -2.60 -10.18
N GLN A 2 3.49 -1.78 -9.13
CA GLN A 2 2.42 -1.43 -8.20
C GLN A 2 2.27 0.09 -8.13
N PHE A 3 1.03 0.55 -7.89
CA PHE A 3 0.69 1.96 -7.90
C PHE A 3 -0.21 2.32 -6.71
N VAL A 4 0.18 3.35 -5.97
CA VAL A 4 -0.63 3.96 -4.91
C VAL A 4 -1.10 5.33 -5.38
N PRO A 5 -2.39 5.50 -5.70
CA PRO A 5 -2.94 6.78 -6.10
C PRO A 5 -3.12 7.71 -4.88
N GLU A 6 -3.19 9.01 -5.15
CA GLU A 6 -3.48 10.02 -4.13
C GLU A 6 -4.89 9.82 -3.52
N GLU A 7 -5.88 9.56 -4.37
CA GLU A 7 -7.25 9.30 -3.93
C GLU A 7 -7.40 7.89 -3.37
N ARG A 8 -7.60 7.78 -2.07
CA ARG A 8 -7.65 6.50 -1.33
C ARG A 8 -8.91 5.71 -1.59
N LEU A 9 -10.07 6.34 -1.38
CA LEU A 9 -11.37 5.70 -1.59
C LEU A 9 -11.82 5.91 -3.04
N GLY A 10 -12.23 4.84 -3.70
CA GLY A 10 -12.65 4.84 -5.09
C GLY A 10 -11.54 4.48 -6.07
N ARG A 11 -10.30 4.95 -5.85
CA ARG A 11 -9.14 4.62 -6.69
C ARG A 11 -8.15 3.68 -5.99
N GLY A 12 -7.72 4.01 -4.78
CA GLY A 12 -6.79 3.17 -4.02
C GLY A 12 -7.47 1.94 -3.40
N ALA A 13 -8.72 2.05 -3.00
CA ALA A 13 -9.52 0.97 -2.44
C ALA A 13 -11.01 1.14 -2.75
N VAL A 14 -11.71 0.03 -2.93
CA VAL A 14 -13.17 0.00 -3.10
C VAL A 14 -13.84 0.14 -1.73
N PRO A 15 -14.61 1.21 -1.48
CA PRO A 15 -15.10 1.56 -0.14
C PRO A 15 -15.93 0.48 0.55
N SER A 16 -16.79 -0.19 -0.19
CA SER A 16 -17.73 -1.21 0.33
C SER A 16 -17.12 -2.60 0.49
N MET A 17 -15.94 -2.83 -0.08
CA MET A 17 -15.26 -4.12 0.02
C MET A 17 -14.46 -4.23 1.32
N SER A 18 -14.30 -5.47 1.82
CA SER A 18 -13.40 -5.74 2.94
C SER A 18 -11.93 -5.50 2.55
N LEU A 19 -11.05 -5.37 3.55
CA LEU A 19 -9.62 -5.25 3.31
C LEU A 19 -9.06 -6.48 2.58
N ALA A 20 -9.53 -7.68 2.93
CA ALA A 20 -9.15 -8.91 2.24
C ALA A 20 -9.55 -8.89 0.75
N HIS A 21 -10.75 -8.42 0.42
CA HIS A 21 -11.17 -8.31 -0.98
C HIS A 21 -10.44 -7.19 -1.72
N ASN A 22 -10.14 -6.07 -1.05
CA ASN A 22 -9.31 -5.02 -1.62
C ASN A 22 -7.88 -5.50 -1.92
N LEU A 23 -7.33 -6.39 -1.09
CA LEU A 23 -6.02 -7.02 -1.35
C LEU A 23 -6.05 -7.85 -2.64
N MET A 24 -7.13 -8.57 -2.89
CA MET A 24 -7.30 -9.40 -4.09
C MET A 24 -7.20 -8.58 -5.39
N LEU A 25 -7.71 -7.34 -5.39
CA LEU A 25 -7.80 -6.52 -6.60
C LEU A 25 -6.43 -6.14 -7.20
N THR A 26 -5.39 -6.09 -6.39
CA THR A 26 -4.04 -5.67 -6.82
C THR A 26 -3.01 -6.79 -6.84
N ARG A 27 -3.37 -7.99 -6.34
CA ARG A 27 -2.46 -9.14 -6.23
C ARG A 27 -2.71 -10.25 -7.24
N ASN A 28 -2.86 -9.91 -8.50
CA ASN A 28 -3.09 -10.91 -9.57
C ASN A 28 -1.97 -11.98 -9.64
N ASP A 29 -0.70 -11.60 -9.43
CA ASP A 29 0.44 -12.53 -9.51
C ASP A 29 0.55 -13.47 -8.29
N ALA A 30 0.19 -12.99 -7.10
CA ALA A 30 0.17 -13.82 -5.89
C ALA A 30 -0.96 -14.85 -5.92
N ILE A 31 -2.09 -14.49 -6.50
CA ILE A 31 -3.21 -15.40 -6.74
C ILE A 31 -2.78 -16.53 -7.69
N SER A 32 -1.99 -16.21 -8.73
CA SER A 32 -1.51 -17.23 -9.69
C SER A 32 -0.48 -18.18 -9.09
N LYS A 33 0.34 -17.75 -8.12
CA LYS A 33 1.43 -18.55 -7.55
C LYS A 33 1.02 -19.43 -6.37
N THR A 34 0.05 -19.00 -5.55
CA THR A 34 -0.30 -19.68 -4.29
C THR A 34 -1.77 -20.05 -4.15
N GLY A 35 -2.67 -19.43 -4.88
CA GLY A 35 -4.13 -19.57 -4.71
C GLY A 35 -4.87 -20.24 -5.86
N TRP A 36 -4.25 -20.41 -7.02
CA TRP A 36 -4.88 -21.05 -8.18
C TRP A 36 -4.56 -22.56 -8.29
N LYS A 37 -4.66 -23.30 -7.22
CA LYS A 37 -4.91 -24.74 -7.39
C LYS A 37 -6.35 -24.90 -7.88
N MET A 38 -6.51 -25.14 -9.18
CA MET A 38 -7.78 -25.41 -9.86
C MET A 38 -8.77 -24.24 -10.00
N GLY A 39 -8.31 -22.98 -10.13
CA GLY A 39 -9.21 -21.86 -10.43
C GLY A 39 -9.99 -21.27 -9.24
N TRP A 40 -9.69 -21.66 -8.01
CA TRP A 40 -10.36 -21.17 -6.80
C TRP A 40 -9.48 -20.20 -6.02
N ILE A 41 -10.04 -19.05 -5.65
CA ILE A 41 -9.38 -18.08 -4.77
C ILE A 41 -9.68 -18.46 -3.32
N SER A 42 -8.64 -18.69 -2.52
CA SER A 42 -8.79 -18.94 -1.09
C SER A 42 -9.04 -17.63 -0.35
N VAL A 43 -10.30 -17.35 -0.02
CA VAL A 43 -10.69 -16.18 0.80
C VAL A 43 -10.00 -16.21 2.18
N LYS A 44 -9.75 -17.41 2.72
CA LYS A 44 -9.05 -17.59 3.99
C LYS A 44 -7.60 -17.13 3.91
N ASP A 45 -6.90 -17.43 2.82
CA ASP A 45 -5.51 -17.01 2.64
C ASP A 45 -5.41 -15.50 2.38
N LEU A 46 -6.36 -14.93 1.65
CA LEU A 46 -6.46 -13.48 1.49
C LEU A 46 -6.68 -12.76 2.83
N ALA A 47 -7.57 -13.29 3.67
CA ALA A 47 -7.80 -12.72 4.99
C ALA A 47 -6.53 -12.76 5.85
N LYS A 48 -5.81 -13.90 5.86
CA LYS A 48 -4.55 -14.05 6.58
C LYS A 48 -3.47 -13.06 6.11
N GLN A 49 -3.36 -12.86 4.79
CA GLN A 49 -2.43 -11.88 4.22
C GLN A 49 -2.82 -10.45 4.60
N ALA A 50 -4.11 -10.10 4.51
CA ALA A 50 -4.59 -8.78 4.92
C ALA A 50 -4.36 -8.52 6.41
N ASP A 51 -4.56 -9.53 7.28
CA ASP A 51 -4.25 -9.42 8.71
C ASP A 51 -2.73 -9.23 8.94
N GLY A 52 -1.87 -9.86 8.14
CA GLY A 52 -0.42 -9.63 8.16
C GLY A 52 -0.06 -8.16 7.87
N ILE A 53 -0.68 -7.56 6.86
CA ILE A 53 -0.51 -6.13 6.53
C ILE A 53 -1.02 -5.24 7.67
N ILE A 54 -2.19 -5.55 8.24
CA ILE A 54 -2.79 -4.82 9.36
C ILE A 54 -1.80 -4.77 10.54
N VAL A 55 -1.19 -5.89 10.87
CA VAL A 55 -0.22 -5.98 11.98
C VAL A 55 1.07 -5.23 11.64
N ARG A 56 1.69 -5.50 10.49
CA ARG A 56 2.97 -4.92 10.08
C ARG A 56 2.92 -3.40 10.00
N PHE A 57 1.86 -2.85 9.38
CA PHE A 57 1.68 -1.41 9.20
C PHE A 57 0.89 -0.74 10.32
N LYS A 58 0.61 -1.47 11.41
CA LYS A 58 -0.13 -0.95 12.58
C LYS A 58 -1.44 -0.26 12.19
N VAL A 59 -2.19 -0.89 11.29
CA VAL A 59 -3.49 -0.39 10.84
C VAL A 59 -4.51 -0.61 11.94
N LYS A 60 -5.20 0.46 12.37
CA LYS A 60 -6.32 0.33 13.32
C LYS A 60 -7.57 -0.09 12.55
N ALA A 61 -7.83 -1.38 12.51
CA ALA A 61 -8.99 -2.02 11.89
C ALA A 61 -9.48 -3.18 12.75
N SER A 62 -10.72 -3.58 12.59
CA SER A 62 -11.32 -4.75 13.28
C SER A 62 -10.93 -6.10 12.65
N GLY A 63 -9.92 -6.11 11.78
CA GLY A 63 -9.44 -7.28 11.05
C GLY A 63 -9.67 -7.21 9.55
N ALA A 64 -9.26 -8.27 8.84
CA ALA A 64 -9.31 -8.36 7.38
C ALA A 64 -10.70 -8.18 6.77
N GLN A 65 -11.77 -8.42 7.54
CA GLN A 65 -13.15 -8.28 7.10
C GLN A 65 -13.71 -6.86 7.26
N ALA A 66 -12.96 -5.94 7.90
CA ALA A 66 -13.34 -4.53 7.96
C ALA A 66 -13.49 -3.95 6.55
N THR A 67 -14.52 -3.16 6.31
CA THR A 67 -14.67 -2.47 5.01
C THR A 67 -13.70 -1.29 4.92
N ALA A 68 -13.19 -1.00 3.71
CA ALA A 68 -12.24 0.11 3.53
C ALA A 68 -12.80 1.45 4.03
N LYS A 69 -14.10 1.71 3.81
CA LYS A 69 -14.77 2.95 4.28
C LYS A 69 -14.89 3.07 5.79
N SER A 70 -14.70 1.98 6.56
CA SER A 70 -14.77 2.03 8.02
C SER A 70 -13.46 2.52 8.68
N LEU A 71 -12.39 2.63 7.90
CA LEU A 71 -11.09 3.08 8.38
C LEU A 71 -10.98 4.62 8.30
N SER A 72 -10.23 5.20 9.24
CA SER A 72 -9.79 6.60 9.07
C SER A 72 -8.86 6.72 7.86
N GLY A 73 -8.77 7.91 7.26
CA GLY A 73 -7.93 8.15 6.09
C GLY A 73 -6.49 7.70 6.28
N GLY A 74 -5.86 7.98 7.44
CA GLY A 74 -4.50 7.54 7.73
C GLY A 74 -4.36 6.02 7.86
N ASN A 75 -5.34 5.33 8.45
CA ASN A 75 -5.30 3.86 8.53
C ASN A 75 -5.53 3.22 7.18
N LEU A 76 -6.40 3.79 6.35
CA LEU A 76 -6.58 3.33 4.98
C LEU A 76 -5.31 3.52 4.14
N GLN A 77 -4.62 4.66 4.30
CA GLN A 77 -3.33 4.92 3.64
C GLN A 77 -2.29 3.86 4.01
N LYS A 78 -2.11 3.59 5.30
CA LYS A 78 -1.20 2.53 5.78
C LYS A 78 -1.52 1.18 5.17
N PHE A 79 -2.80 0.82 5.07
CA PHE A 79 -3.21 -0.44 4.46
C PHE A 79 -2.91 -0.47 2.96
N ILE A 80 -3.26 0.59 2.20
CA ILE A 80 -3.04 0.65 0.75
C ILE A 80 -1.54 0.58 0.44
N VAL A 81 -0.72 1.41 1.10
CA VAL A 81 0.73 1.41 0.90
C VAL A 81 1.33 0.06 1.28
N GLY A 82 0.95 -0.49 2.43
CA GLY A 82 1.40 -1.79 2.90
C GLY A 82 1.05 -2.92 1.93
N ARG A 83 -0.16 -2.90 1.38
CA ARG A 83 -0.62 -3.85 0.38
C ARG A 83 0.27 -3.88 -0.86
N GLU A 84 0.64 -2.72 -1.38
CA GLU A 84 1.44 -2.61 -2.59
C GLU A 84 2.93 -2.92 -2.34
N ILE A 85 3.47 -2.57 -1.17
CA ILE A 85 4.84 -2.92 -0.76
C ILE A 85 4.99 -4.43 -0.58
N GLU A 86 4.04 -5.09 0.09
CA GLU A 86 4.03 -6.55 0.30
C GLU A 86 3.95 -7.36 -1.00
N ALA A 87 3.59 -6.73 -2.11
CA ALA A 87 3.62 -7.37 -3.43
C ALA A 87 5.04 -7.49 -4.03
N GLU A 88 6.07 -6.98 -3.34
CA GLU A 88 7.48 -6.99 -3.77
C GLU A 88 7.65 -6.53 -5.23
N PRO A 89 7.19 -5.33 -5.59
CA PRO A 89 7.21 -4.87 -6.96
C PRO A 89 8.63 -4.58 -7.46
N LYS A 90 8.85 -4.73 -8.77
CA LYS A 90 10.06 -4.23 -9.44
C LYS A 90 9.99 -2.74 -9.76
N LEU A 91 8.79 -2.19 -9.83
CA LEU A 91 8.50 -0.76 -10.00
C LEU A 91 7.35 -0.39 -9.07
N PHE A 92 7.60 0.58 -8.22
CA PHE A 92 6.64 1.14 -7.28
C PHE A 92 6.43 2.63 -7.56
N ILE A 93 5.19 3.01 -7.82
CA ILE A 93 4.79 4.40 -8.04
C ILE A 93 3.83 4.79 -6.92
N VAL A 94 4.12 5.86 -6.22
CA VAL A 94 3.29 6.31 -5.10
C VAL A 94 3.09 7.82 -5.12
N SER A 95 1.83 8.23 -5.00
CA SER A 95 1.44 9.64 -4.86
C SER A 95 1.05 9.92 -3.42
N GLN A 96 1.64 10.96 -2.82
CA GLN A 96 1.36 11.45 -1.47
C GLN A 96 1.41 10.34 -0.40
N PRO A 97 2.54 9.58 -0.27
CA PRO A 97 2.57 8.36 0.53
C PRO A 97 2.26 8.58 2.01
N THR A 98 2.64 9.72 2.57
CA THR A 98 2.48 10.01 4.01
C THR A 98 1.36 11.00 4.30
N TRP A 99 0.62 11.45 3.29
CA TRP A 99 -0.43 12.44 3.48
C TRP A 99 -1.52 11.96 4.45
N GLY A 100 -1.78 12.77 5.49
CA GLY A 100 -2.83 12.53 6.48
C GLY A 100 -2.63 11.28 7.33
N VAL A 101 -1.38 10.84 7.53
CA VAL A 101 -0.99 9.86 8.55
C VAL A 101 -0.28 10.55 9.71
N ASP A 102 -0.18 9.89 10.85
CA ASP A 102 0.59 10.39 11.99
C ASP A 102 2.11 10.29 11.73
N VAL A 103 2.91 11.05 12.49
CA VAL A 103 4.37 11.15 12.31
C VAL A 103 5.05 9.78 12.37
N GLY A 104 4.63 8.91 13.30
CA GLY A 104 5.19 7.57 13.42
C GLY A 104 4.88 6.68 12.23
N ALA A 105 3.66 6.78 11.69
CA ALA A 105 3.27 6.07 10.48
C ALA A 105 3.99 6.63 9.24
N ALA A 106 4.19 7.94 9.15
CA ALA A 106 4.94 8.56 8.07
C ALA A 106 6.40 8.05 8.06
N ALA A 107 7.07 8.06 9.20
CA ALA A 107 8.43 7.52 9.33
C ALA A 107 8.50 6.03 8.94
N GLN A 108 7.53 5.23 9.36
CA GLN A 108 7.45 3.82 8.98
C GLN A 108 7.29 3.66 7.45
N ILE A 109 6.36 4.38 6.82
CA ILE A 109 6.12 4.32 5.38
C ILE A 109 7.39 4.70 4.61
N ARG A 110 8.07 5.79 5.00
CA ARG A 110 9.34 6.20 4.38
C ARG A 110 10.41 5.12 4.51
N GLY A 111 10.57 4.54 5.70
CA GLY A 111 11.50 3.43 5.93
C GLY A 111 11.21 2.21 5.04
N GLU A 112 9.95 1.85 4.85
CA GLU A 112 9.56 0.75 3.97
C GLU A 112 9.81 1.06 2.48
N ILE A 113 9.61 2.31 2.05
CA ILE A 113 9.94 2.77 0.68
C ILE A 113 11.45 2.66 0.44
N LEU A 114 12.27 3.12 1.39
CA LEU A 114 13.74 3.00 1.32
C LEU A 114 14.18 1.53 1.28
N ALA A 115 13.62 0.68 2.13
CA ALA A 115 13.92 -0.75 2.13
C ALA A 115 13.56 -1.42 0.78
N LEU A 116 12.44 -1.01 0.16
CA LEU A 116 12.02 -1.51 -1.15
C LEU A 116 13.01 -1.07 -2.24
N ARG A 117 13.50 0.17 -2.22
CA ARG A 117 14.56 0.67 -3.09
C ARG A 117 15.84 -0.14 -2.92
N ASP A 118 16.27 -0.35 -1.68
CA ASP A 118 17.51 -1.07 -1.36
C ASP A 118 17.44 -2.55 -1.79
N ALA A 119 16.23 -3.11 -1.85
CA ALA A 119 15.97 -4.43 -2.43
C ALA A 119 15.97 -4.44 -3.98
N GLY A 120 16.26 -3.30 -4.63
CA GLY A 120 16.39 -3.19 -6.10
C GLY A 120 15.09 -2.81 -6.83
N CYS A 121 14.07 -2.35 -6.11
CA CYS A 121 12.87 -1.81 -6.73
C CYS A 121 13.11 -0.39 -7.25
N ALA A 122 12.69 -0.10 -8.48
CA ALA A 122 12.61 1.26 -8.97
C ALA A 122 11.41 1.97 -8.31
N VAL A 123 11.65 3.13 -7.68
CA VAL A 123 10.61 3.87 -6.96
C VAL A 123 10.42 5.25 -7.56
N LEU A 124 9.17 5.61 -7.84
CA LEU A 124 8.77 6.97 -8.20
C LEU A 124 7.81 7.51 -7.12
N VAL A 125 8.24 8.56 -6.45
CA VAL A 125 7.41 9.25 -5.45
C VAL A 125 6.95 10.59 -6.02
N VAL A 126 5.66 10.85 -5.92
CA VAL A 126 5.07 12.17 -6.19
C VAL A 126 4.56 12.72 -4.87
N SER A 127 5.09 13.85 -4.42
CA SER A 127 4.70 14.48 -3.16
C SER A 127 4.85 16.00 -3.25
N GLU A 128 4.01 16.73 -2.52
CA GLU A 128 4.13 18.17 -2.28
C GLU A 128 4.98 18.47 -1.04
N GLU A 129 5.29 17.46 -0.23
CA GLU A 129 6.08 17.57 0.98
C GLU A 129 7.58 17.48 0.64
N LEU A 130 8.25 18.63 0.53
CA LEU A 130 9.67 18.70 0.15
C LEU A 130 10.58 17.95 1.13
N ASP A 131 10.32 18.06 2.43
CA ASP A 131 11.12 17.38 3.46
C ASP A 131 11.07 15.86 3.28
N GLU A 132 9.89 15.32 2.94
CA GLU A 132 9.74 13.90 2.60
C GLU A 132 10.59 13.52 1.39
N LEU A 133 10.51 14.32 0.31
CA LEU A 133 11.26 14.05 -0.92
C LEU A 133 12.77 14.10 -0.70
N PHE A 134 13.27 15.06 0.08
CA PHE A 134 14.70 15.14 0.42
C PHE A 134 15.18 13.95 1.25
N GLU A 135 14.30 13.38 2.10
CA GLU A 135 14.67 12.24 2.94
C GLU A 135 14.78 10.92 2.14
N ILE A 136 13.91 10.71 1.13
CA ILE A 136 13.77 9.40 0.50
C ILE A 136 14.22 9.34 -0.97
N SER A 137 14.58 10.46 -1.61
CA SER A 137 14.88 10.50 -3.04
C SER A 137 16.37 10.62 -3.34
N ASP A 138 16.86 9.82 -4.28
CA ASP A 138 18.20 9.93 -4.85
C ASP A 138 18.27 11.03 -5.93
N ARG A 139 17.13 11.33 -6.55
CA ARG A 139 16.95 12.37 -7.59
C ARG A 139 15.63 13.08 -7.39
N LEU A 140 15.65 14.40 -7.47
CA LEU A 140 14.47 15.26 -7.37
C LEU A 140 14.22 15.95 -8.71
N HIS A 141 12.97 15.92 -9.16
CA HIS A 141 12.49 16.65 -10.31
C HIS A 141 11.34 17.56 -9.89
N VAL A 142 11.44 18.83 -10.25
CA VAL A 142 10.39 19.84 -10.00
C VAL A 142 9.61 20.03 -11.29
N MET A 143 8.29 19.94 -11.20
CA MET A 143 7.38 20.25 -12.29
C MET A 143 6.73 21.61 -12.03
N ALA A 144 6.89 22.53 -12.96
CA ALA A 144 6.23 23.83 -12.94
C ALA A 144 5.31 23.97 -14.15
N LYS A 145 4.24 24.76 -13.99
CA LYS A 145 3.40 25.16 -15.11
C LYS A 145 4.04 26.29 -15.89
#